data_2af1034063646717ca6a5f6e4a8eaab6
#
_entry.id   2af1034063646717ca6a5f6e4a8eaab6
#
_cell.length_a   1.000
_cell.length_b   1.000
_cell.length_c   1.000
_cell.angle_alpha   90.00
_cell.angle_beta   90.00
_cell.angle_gamma   90.00
#
_symmetry.space_group_name_H-M   'P 1'
#
loop_
_entity.id
_entity.type
_entity.pdbx_description
1 polymer ?
#
loop_
_entity_poly.entity_id
_entity_poly.type
_entity_poly.pdbx_seq_one_letter_code
_entity_poly.pdbx_strand_id
1 'polypeptide(L)'
;MTEQNQSKPQLPDAEAVAAYLSAHPEFFVDHDELILDLRIPHLPGGAVSLVERQVKLLRERNIEMRHRLSQLMDVARDNDRLFDKTRRLVLDLLDAGSLEEIIGAADESLRHEFQVPFVSLILFSETPLSVGRSVSNAEAQQAIGGLLAGGKTICGVLRPHELAFLFGEEASKEIGSAAVVALDHQQGILAIGSRDPQHYKSSLGTLFLGYIAEVLTRDRKSVV
;
A
#
# COMPACT_ATOMS: atom_id res chain seq x y z
N MET A 1 -18.72 55.54 -4.02
CA MET A 1 -18.60 54.29 -3.27
C MET A 1 -19.98 53.64 -3.24
N THR A 2 -20.21 52.71 -4.15
CA THR A 2 -21.52 52.06 -4.29
C THR A 2 -21.32 50.62 -3.85
N GLU A 3 -21.79 50.31 -2.64
CA GLU A 3 -21.80 48.94 -2.10
C GLU A 3 -22.79 48.10 -2.94
N GLN A 4 -22.27 47.17 -3.70
CA GLN A 4 -23.05 46.10 -4.31
C GLN A 4 -23.43 45.11 -3.22
N ASN A 5 -24.64 45.24 -2.72
CA ASN A 5 -25.33 44.29 -1.86
C ASN A 5 -25.59 43.00 -2.68
N GLN A 6 -24.70 42.03 -2.59
CA GLN A 6 -24.95 40.68 -3.11
C GLN A 6 -25.96 39.99 -2.19
N SER A 7 -27.25 40.18 -2.45
CA SER A 7 -28.29 39.38 -1.79
C SER A 7 -28.07 37.89 -2.18
N LYS A 8 -27.85 37.03 -1.18
CA LYS A 8 -27.90 35.57 -1.37
C LYS A 8 -29.20 35.20 -2.09
N PRO A 9 -29.17 34.30 -3.09
CA PRO A 9 -30.39 33.85 -3.74
C PRO A 9 -31.31 33.24 -2.67
N GLN A 10 -32.47 33.88 -2.50
CA GLN A 10 -33.48 33.41 -1.59
C GLN A 10 -34.12 32.17 -2.21
N LEU A 11 -33.94 31.01 -1.57
CA LEU A 11 -34.53 29.78 -2.04
C LEU A 11 -36.06 29.93 -2.05
N PRO A 12 -36.77 29.48 -3.12
CA PRO A 12 -38.21 29.51 -3.18
C PRO A 12 -38.82 28.68 -2.05
N ASP A 13 -39.93 29.09 -1.51
CA ASP A 13 -40.65 28.31 -0.52
C ASP A 13 -41.30 27.05 -1.14
N ALA A 14 -41.77 26.13 -0.31
CA ALA A 14 -42.34 24.87 -0.77
C ALA A 14 -43.63 25.08 -1.63
N GLU A 15 -44.40 26.12 -1.34
CA GLU A 15 -45.64 26.44 -2.08
C GLU A 15 -45.31 26.96 -3.49
N ALA A 16 -44.30 27.83 -3.60
CA ALA A 16 -43.82 28.32 -4.89
C ALA A 16 -43.25 27.20 -5.76
N VAL A 17 -42.50 26.26 -5.18
CA VAL A 17 -41.97 25.07 -5.89
C VAL A 17 -43.13 24.17 -6.35
N ALA A 18 -44.12 23.90 -5.49
CA ALA A 18 -45.27 23.08 -5.84
C ALA A 18 -46.11 23.70 -6.95
N ALA A 19 -46.36 25.03 -6.89
CA ALA A 19 -47.09 25.78 -7.93
C ALA A 19 -46.34 25.73 -9.28
N TYR A 20 -45.01 25.90 -9.24
CA TYR A 20 -44.18 25.84 -10.45
C TYR A 20 -44.22 24.46 -11.10
N LEU A 21 -44.02 23.38 -10.34
CA LEU A 21 -44.04 21.99 -10.84
C LEU A 21 -45.43 21.59 -11.36
N SER A 22 -46.49 22.09 -10.73
CA SER A 22 -47.87 21.87 -11.21
C SER A 22 -48.16 22.56 -12.55
N ALA A 23 -47.54 23.72 -12.80
CA ALA A 23 -47.64 24.44 -14.07
C ALA A 23 -46.72 23.84 -15.16
N HIS A 24 -45.69 23.10 -14.78
CA HIS A 24 -44.68 22.51 -15.67
C HIS A 24 -44.52 20.99 -15.42
N PRO A 25 -45.54 20.18 -15.81
CA PRO A 25 -45.53 18.75 -15.54
C PRO A 25 -44.36 17.97 -16.22
N GLU A 26 -43.80 18.55 -17.29
CA GLU A 26 -42.68 17.98 -18.06
C GLU A 26 -41.31 18.38 -17.50
N PHE A 27 -41.26 19.14 -16.41
CA PHE A 27 -40.02 19.66 -15.81
C PHE A 27 -38.96 18.58 -15.61
N PHE A 28 -39.33 17.40 -15.13
CA PHE A 28 -38.41 16.30 -14.87
C PHE A 28 -37.96 15.53 -16.13
N VAL A 29 -38.59 15.79 -17.31
CA VAL A 29 -38.13 15.22 -18.58
C VAL A 29 -36.85 15.91 -19.04
N ASP A 30 -36.76 17.23 -18.79
CA ASP A 30 -35.62 18.07 -19.14
C ASP A 30 -34.54 18.07 -18.04
N HIS A 31 -34.86 17.52 -16.87
CA HIS A 31 -34.00 17.51 -15.67
C HIS A 31 -33.91 16.13 -15.02
N ASP A 32 -33.52 15.14 -15.81
CA ASP A 32 -33.41 13.73 -15.37
C ASP A 32 -32.48 13.55 -14.17
N GLU A 33 -31.43 14.36 -14.09
CA GLU A 33 -30.43 14.31 -13.02
C GLU A 33 -31.04 14.57 -11.65
N LEU A 34 -32.11 15.42 -11.56
CA LEU A 34 -32.76 15.71 -10.30
C LEU A 34 -33.57 14.52 -9.77
N ILE A 35 -34.10 13.68 -10.67
CA ILE A 35 -34.86 12.48 -10.28
C ILE A 35 -34.01 11.50 -9.49
N LEU A 36 -32.69 11.45 -9.77
CA LEU A 36 -31.77 10.54 -9.09
C LEU A 36 -31.64 10.81 -7.58
N ASP A 37 -31.80 12.08 -7.19
CA ASP A 37 -31.63 12.54 -5.81
C ASP A 37 -32.96 12.69 -5.07
N LEU A 38 -34.11 12.68 -5.81
CA LEU A 38 -35.42 12.77 -5.22
C LEU A 38 -35.79 11.50 -4.43
N ARG A 39 -36.30 11.71 -3.21
CA ARG A 39 -36.89 10.64 -2.39
C ARG A 39 -38.41 10.85 -2.35
N ILE A 40 -39.10 10.20 -3.24
CA ILE A 40 -40.55 10.21 -3.26
C ILE A 40 -41.08 9.02 -2.46
N PRO A 41 -41.61 9.20 -1.24
CA PRO A 41 -42.18 8.11 -0.49
C PRO A 41 -43.48 7.68 -1.19
N HIS A 42 -43.50 6.48 -1.73
CA HIS A 42 -44.72 5.83 -2.18
C HIS A 42 -45.39 5.19 -0.98
N LEU A 43 -46.67 5.48 -0.79
CA LEU A 43 -47.52 4.74 0.14
C LEU A 43 -48.23 3.63 -0.67
N PRO A 44 -47.62 2.43 -0.78
CA PRO A 44 -48.27 1.35 -1.47
C PRO A 44 -49.40 0.84 -0.58
N GLY A 45 -50.62 0.89 -1.02
CA GLY A 45 -51.71 0.19 -0.38
C GLY A 45 -51.47 -1.32 -0.39
N GLY A 46 -50.71 -1.82 0.61
CA GLY A 46 -50.55 -3.25 0.89
C GLY A 46 -49.70 -4.09 -0.07
N ALA A 47 -49.32 -3.59 -1.24
CA ALA A 47 -48.47 -4.31 -2.21
C ALA A 47 -47.13 -3.63 -2.40
N VAL A 48 -46.02 -4.36 -2.21
CA VAL A 48 -44.67 -3.86 -2.49
C VAL A 48 -44.47 -3.78 -3.98
N SER A 49 -44.24 -2.56 -4.52
CA SER A 49 -43.88 -2.39 -5.93
C SER A 49 -42.53 -3.04 -6.24
N LEU A 50 -42.51 -4.01 -7.17
CA LEU A 50 -41.28 -4.65 -7.62
C LEU A 50 -40.32 -3.67 -8.27
N VAL A 51 -40.84 -2.62 -8.93
CA VAL A 51 -40.04 -1.55 -9.55
C VAL A 51 -39.31 -0.73 -8.49
N GLU A 52 -39.98 -0.35 -7.40
CA GLU A 52 -39.35 0.36 -6.29
C GLU A 52 -38.23 -0.47 -5.66
N ARG A 53 -38.50 -1.77 -5.43
CA ARG A 53 -37.49 -2.67 -4.92
C ARG A 53 -36.30 -2.80 -5.86
N GLN A 54 -36.55 -2.86 -7.16
CA GLN A 54 -35.49 -2.89 -8.18
C GLN A 54 -34.67 -1.61 -8.17
N VAL A 55 -35.31 -0.42 -8.15
CA VAL A 55 -34.65 0.89 -8.08
C VAL A 55 -33.80 0.99 -6.82
N LYS A 56 -34.33 0.57 -5.66
CA LYS A 56 -33.60 0.55 -4.40
C LYS A 56 -32.34 -0.31 -4.51
N LEU A 57 -32.47 -1.54 -5.01
CA LEU A 57 -31.34 -2.45 -5.20
C LEU A 57 -30.28 -1.91 -6.18
N LEU A 58 -30.71 -1.25 -7.25
CA LEU A 58 -29.81 -0.62 -8.22
C LEU A 58 -29.05 0.57 -7.60
N ARG A 59 -29.71 1.39 -6.77
CA ARG A 59 -29.05 2.48 -6.03
C ARG A 59 -28.04 1.93 -5.04
N GLU A 60 -28.38 0.90 -4.27
CA GLU A 60 -27.46 0.23 -3.33
C GLU A 60 -26.23 -0.31 -4.06
N ARG A 61 -26.41 -0.98 -5.19
CA ARG A 61 -25.30 -1.50 -6.03
C ARG A 61 -24.45 -0.36 -6.60
N ASN A 62 -25.06 0.73 -7.01
CA ASN A 62 -24.31 1.89 -7.54
C ASN A 62 -23.43 2.52 -6.45
N ILE A 63 -23.95 2.68 -5.22
CA ILE A 63 -23.18 3.17 -4.07
C ILE A 63 -22.02 2.21 -3.78
N GLU A 64 -22.28 0.91 -3.75
CA GLU A 64 -21.24 -0.10 -3.53
C GLU A 64 -20.15 -0.06 -4.63
N MET A 65 -20.56 0.05 -5.90
CA MET A 65 -19.59 0.15 -7.01
C MET A 65 -18.73 1.42 -6.91
N ARG A 66 -19.33 2.57 -6.57
CA ARG A 66 -18.58 3.81 -6.36
C ARG A 66 -17.57 3.68 -5.22
N HIS A 67 -17.96 3.02 -4.14
CA HIS A 67 -17.06 2.77 -3.02
C HIS A 67 -15.88 1.86 -3.41
N ARG A 68 -16.17 0.75 -4.12
CA ARG A 68 -15.12 -0.14 -4.65
C ARG A 68 -14.20 0.57 -5.63
N LEU A 69 -14.73 1.43 -6.50
CA LEU A 69 -13.94 2.22 -7.44
C LEU A 69 -13.00 3.18 -6.70
N SER A 70 -13.51 3.88 -5.67
CA SER A 70 -12.68 4.75 -4.82
C SER A 70 -11.53 3.97 -4.17
N GLN A 71 -11.83 2.80 -3.59
CA GLN A 71 -10.79 1.94 -3.02
C GLN A 71 -9.73 1.51 -4.05
N LEU A 72 -10.15 1.16 -5.26
CA LEU A 72 -9.21 0.80 -6.34
C LEU A 72 -8.34 1.98 -6.74
N MET A 73 -8.91 3.20 -6.79
CA MET A 73 -8.13 4.41 -7.09
C MET A 73 -7.11 4.73 -6.00
N ASP A 74 -7.45 4.49 -4.73
CA ASP A 74 -6.51 4.68 -3.61
C ASP A 74 -5.37 3.68 -3.69
N VAL A 75 -5.66 2.40 -3.95
CA VAL A 75 -4.63 1.36 -4.18
C VAL A 75 -3.74 1.70 -5.37
N ALA A 76 -4.31 2.23 -6.47
CA ALA A 76 -3.52 2.66 -7.62
C ALA A 76 -2.56 3.79 -7.28
N ARG A 77 -3.02 4.82 -6.54
CA ARG A 77 -2.15 5.92 -6.07
C ARG A 77 -1.03 5.45 -5.15
N ASP A 78 -1.33 4.49 -4.28
CA ASP A 78 -0.32 3.93 -3.38
C ASP A 78 0.72 3.10 -4.16
N ASN A 79 0.29 2.37 -5.19
CA ASN A 79 1.21 1.68 -6.11
C ASN A 79 2.10 2.65 -6.88
N ASP A 80 1.55 3.77 -7.38
CA ASP A 80 2.34 4.81 -8.08
C ASP A 80 3.41 5.40 -7.14
N ARG A 81 3.04 5.71 -5.90
CA ARG A 81 3.99 6.19 -4.88
C ARG A 81 5.08 5.17 -4.58
N LEU A 82 4.70 3.89 -4.46
CA LEU A 82 5.65 2.80 -4.23
C LEU A 82 6.62 2.67 -5.41
N PHE A 83 6.11 2.76 -6.64
CA PHE A 83 6.92 2.73 -7.85
C PHE A 83 7.94 3.88 -7.89
N ASP A 84 7.51 5.12 -7.60
CA ASP A 84 8.40 6.28 -7.56
C ASP A 84 9.52 6.14 -6.52
N LYS A 85 9.20 5.65 -5.32
CA LYS A 85 10.20 5.37 -4.27
C LYS A 85 11.19 4.29 -4.72
N THR A 86 10.66 3.21 -5.31
CA THR A 86 11.49 2.12 -5.83
C THR A 86 12.44 2.60 -6.93
N ARG A 87 11.94 3.44 -7.84
CA ARG A 87 12.76 4.02 -8.91
C ARG A 87 13.89 4.88 -8.35
N ARG A 88 13.63 5.70 -7.33
CA ARG A 88 14.68 6.50 -6.66
C ARG A 88 15.74 5.60 -6.05
N LEU A 89 15.32 4.63 -5.24
CA LEU A 89 16.26 3.68 -4.63
C LEU A 89 17.13 3.00 -5.68
N VAL A 90 16.56 2.54 -6.80
CA VAL A 90 17.35 1.91 -7.88
C VAL A 90 18.37 2.88 -8.46
N LEU A 91 18.00 4.15 -8.68
CA LEU A 91 18.93 5.15 -9.18
C LEU A 91 20.05 5.43 -8.18
N ASP A 92 19.72 5.58 -6.90
CA ASP A 92 20.70 5.81 -5.83
C ASP A 92 21.69 4.63 -5.71
N LEU A 93 21.20 3.40 -5.88
CA LEU A 93 22.04 2.20 -5.90
C LEU A 93 22.95 2.17 -7.14
N LEU A 94 22.46 2.51 -8.31
CA LEU A 94 23.26 2.54 -9.55
C LEU A 94 24.32 3.63 -9.56
N ASP A 95 24.11 4.73 -8.82
CA ASP A 95 25.05 5.83 -8.67
C ASP A 95 26.11 5.53 -7.58
N ALA A 96 25.89 4.50 -6.72
CA ALA A 96 26.81 4.13 -5.67
C ALA A 96 28.10 3.53 -6.22
N GLY A 97 29.23 4.08 -5.81
CA GLY A 97 30.57 3.65 -6.24
C GLY A 97 31.27 2.69 -5.29
N SER A 98 30.65 2.35 -4.14
CA SER A 98 31.24 1.48 -3.13
C SER A 98 30.18 0.64 -2.43
N LEU A 99 30.61 -0.49 -1.83
CA LEU A 99 29.73 -1.34 -1.03
C LEU A 99 29.12 -0.57 0.17
N GLU A 100 29.88 0.36 0.74
CA GLU A 100 29.41 1.25 1.81
C GLU A 100 28.24 2.11 1.37
N GLU A 101 28.37 2.71 0.20
CA GLU A 101 27.31 3.55 -0.38
C GLU A 101 26.06 2.74 -0.73
N ILE A 102 26.22 1.53 -1.28
CA ILE A 102 25.11 0.60 -1.57
C ILE A 102 24.33 0.26 -0.30
N ILE A 103 25.05 -0.14 0.78
CA ILE A 103 24.43 -0.48 2.05
C ILE A 103 23.73 0.74 2.67
N GLY A 104 24.40 1.90 2.65
CA GLY A 104 23.86 3.16 3.16
C GLY A 104 22.60 3.58 2.43
N ALA A 105 22.63 3.62 1.10
CA ALA A 105 21.49 3.98 0.27
C ALA A 105 20.29 3.03 0.48
N ALA A 106 20.55 1.73 0.59
CA ALA A 106 19.48 0.74 0.85
C ALA A 106 18.86 0.93 2.24
N ASP A 107 19.66 1.09 3.30
CA ASP A 107 19.17 1.27 4.67
C ASP A 107 18.41 2.60 4.82
N GLU A 108 18.97 3.69 4.32
CA GLU A 108 18.35 5.02 4.36
C GLU A 108 17.01 5.06 3.62
N SER A 109 16.97 4.56 2.40
CA SER A 109 15.75 4.51 1.60
C SER A 109 14.67 3.65 2.27
N LEU A 110 15.02 2.43 2.72
CA LEU A 110 14.05 1.55 3.36
C LEU A 110 13.49 2.16 4.66
N ARG A 111 14.31 2.80 5.49
CA ARG A 111 13.87 3.43 6.74
C ARG A 111 13.09 4.72 6.52
N HIS A 112 13.56 5.61 5.67
CA HIS A 112 13.01 6.96 5.55
C HIS A 112 11.97 7.07 4.44
N GLU A 113 12.26 6.56 3.23
CA GLU A 113 11.33 6.65 2.12
C GLU A 113 10.19 5.63 2.25
N PHE A 114 10.52 4.37 2.56
CA PHE A 114 9.52 3.31 2.73
C PHE A 114 8.95 3.21 4.14
N GLN A 115 9.52 3.95 5.09
CA GLN A 115 9.09 3.98 6.50
C GLN A 115 9.07 2.58 7.16
N VAL A 116 10.03 1.73 6.80
CA VAL A 116 10.19 0.41 7.38
C VAL A 116 10.85 0.53 8.76
N PRO A 117 10.18 0.14 9.87
CA PRO A 117 10.71 0.36 11.21
C PRO A 117 11.91 -0.53 11.54
N PHE A 118 12.01 -1.71 10.93
CA PHE A 118 13.10 -2.64 11.16
C PHE A 118 13.66 -3.10 9.83
N VAL A 119 14.93 -2.77 9.57
CA VAL A 119 15.68 -3.16 8.37
C VAL A 119 16.93 -3.88 8.80
N SER A 120 17.24 -4.98 8.16
CA SER A 120 18.48 -5.73 8.36
C SER A 120 19.03 -6.21 7.02
N LEU A 121 20.23 -5.80 6.71
CA LEU A 121 21.01 -6.29 5.58
C LEU A 121 22.24 -7.02 6.13
N ILE A 122 22.29 -8.33 5.92
CA ILE A 122 23.38 -9.21 6.36
C ILE A 122 24.08 -9.77 5.13
N LEU A 123 25.36 -9.52 5.03
CA LEU A 123 26.19 -10.02 3.93
C LEU A 123 26.92 -11.29 4.34
N PHE A 124 27.04 -12.25 3.44
CA PHE A 124 27.82 -13.46 3.69
C PHE A 124 29.25 -13.23 3.26
N SER A 125 30.18 -13.34 4.22
CA SER A 125 31.60 -13.17 3.99
C SER A 125 32.41 -13.96 5.03
N GLU A 126 33.47 -14.64 4.60
CA GLU A 126 34.40 -15.29 5.49
C GLU A 126 35.38 -14.30 6.15
N THR A 127 35.50 -13.10 5.58
CA THR A 127 36.27 -12.00 6.14
C THR A 127 35.37 -10.90 6.67
N PRO A 128 35.69 -10.28 7.81
CA PRO A 128 34.94 -9.12 8.30
C PRO A 128 34.92 -8.01 7.25
N LEU A 129 33.75 -7.50 6.96
CA LEU A 129 33.58 -6.34 6.07
C LEU A 129 33.74 -5.06 6.88
N SER A 130 34.25 -4.02 6.23
CA SER A 130 34.39 -2.68 6.84
C SER A 130 33.06 -2.06 7.21
N VAL A 131 32.00 -2.47 6.53
CA VAL A 131 30.65 -1.90 6.66
C VAL A 131 29.58 -2.97 6.64
N GLY A 132 28.50 -2.69 7.40
CA GLY A 132 27.36 -3.58 7.51
C GLY A 132 27.63 -4.78 8.43
N ARG A 133 26.60 -5.61 8.57
CA ARG A 133 26.72 -6.86 9.34
C ARG A 133 27.13 -7.98 8.39
N SER A 134 28.22 -8.65 8.71
CA SER A 134 28.68 -9.84 7.98
C SER A 134 28.65 -11.07 8.86
N VAL A 135 28.30 -12.21 8.28
CA VAL A 135 28.32 -13.52 8.93
C VAL A 135 28.87 -14.56 7.95
N SER A 136 29.41 -15.66 8.45
CA SER A 136 29.80 -16.77 7.59
C SER A 136 28.58 -17.48 7.01
N ASN A 137 28.71 -18.08 5.83
CA ASN A 137 27.62 -18.84 5.21
C ASN A 137 27.21 -20.04 6.10
N ALA A 138 28.11 -20.65 6.80
CA ALA A 138 27.85 -21.76 7.72
C ALA A 138 26.96 -21.31 8.90
N GLU A 139 27.27 -20.16 9.50
CA GLU A 139 26.47 -19.56 10.58
C GLU A 139 25.07 -19.22 10.13
N ALA A 140 24.93 -18.59 8.95
CA ALA A 140 23.61 -18.26 8.38
C ALA A 140 22.79 -19.53 8.09
N GLN A 141 23.39 -20.56 7.53
CA GLN A 141 22.73 -21.84 7.27
C GLN A 141 22.25 -22.52 8.57
N GLN A 142 23.05 -22.47 9.63
CA GLN A 142 22.68 -23.02 10.92
C GLN A 142 21.52 -22.26 11.58
N ALA A 143 21.52 -20.92 11.51
CA ALA A 143 20.53 -20.07 12.18
C ALA A 143 19.21 -19.99 11.41
N ILE A 144 19.26 -19.86 10.09
CA ILE A 144 18.12 -19.54 9.24
C ILE A 144 18.09 -20.35 7.93
N GLY A 145 18.74 -21.52 7.89
CA GLY A 145 18.80 -22.37 6.67
C GLY A 145 17.41 -22.69 6.09
N GLY A 146 16.39 -22.82 6.93
CA GLY A 146 15.01 -23.00 6.48
C GLY A 146 14.45 -21.83 5.68
N LEU A 147 14.87 -20.60 5.97
CA LEU A 147 14.47 -19.39 5.21
C LEU A 147 15.27 -19.28 3.90
N LEU A 148 16.48 -19.83 3.85
CA LEU A 148 17.34 -19.75 2.67
C LEU A 148 17.03 -20.82 1.62
N ALA A 149 16.49 -21.97 2.03
CA ALA A 149 16.31 -23.15 1.17
C ALA A 149 15.36 -22.94 -0.02
N GLY A 150 14.48 -21.94 0.03
CA GLY A 150 13.45 -21.72 -0.99
C GLY A 150 13.84 -20.79 -2.13
N GLY A 151 14.89 -20.00 -2.01
CA GLY A 151 15.27 -18.95 -2.99
C GLY A 151 14.17 -17.91 -3.28
N LYS A 152 13.10 -17.89 -2.47
CA LYS A 152 11.96 -17.01 -2.61
C LYS A 152 11.84 -16.12 -1.39
N THR A 153 11.22 -14.95 -1.58
CA THR A 153 10.87 -14.09 -0.46
C THR A 153 9.89 -14.80 0.48
N ILE A 154 10.23 -14.87 1.75
CA ILE A 154 9.41 -15.46 2.81
C ILE A 154 8.80 -14.32 3.61
N CYS A 155 7.47 -14.36 3.80
CA CYS A 155 6.72 -13.35 4.57
C CYS A 155 5.88 -14.01 5.66
N GLY A 156 5.78 -13.34 6.79
CA GLY A 156 4.92 -13.77 7.89
C GLY A 156 5.54 -13.61 9.26
N VAL A 157 5.01 -14.37 10.21
CA VAL A 157 5.55 -14.46 11.56
C VAL A 157 6.69 -15.46 11.57
N LEU A 158 7.90 -14.98 11.83
CA LEU A 158 9.09 -15.82 11.92
C LEU A 158 9.26 -16.37 13.34
N ARG A 159 10.13 -17.39 13.47
CA ARG A 159 10.47 -17.95 14.77
C ARG A 159 11.33 -16.98 15.59
N PRO A 160 11.24 -16.98 16.92
CA PRO A 160 12.00 -16.05 17.77
C PRO A 160 13.52 -16.06 17.52
N HIS A 161 14.11 -17.22 17.32
CA HIS A 161 15.55 -17.34 17.05
C HIS A 161 15.93 -16.79 15.66
N GLU A 162 15.04 -16.92 14.66
CA GLU A 162 15.24 -16.33 13.33
C GLU A 162 15.18 -14.79 13.39
N LEU A 163 14.20 -14.25 14.14
CA LEU A 163 14.11 -12.81 14.38
C LEU A 163 15.32 -12.27 15.13
N ALA A 164 15.77 -12.96 16.19
CA ALA A 164 16.94 -12.57 16.95
C ALA A 164 18.20 -12.57 16.07
N PHE A 165 18.37 -13.58 15.21
CA PHE A 165 19.47 -13.62 14.27
C PHE A 165 19.40 -12.48 13.27
N LEU A 166 18.24 -12.20 12.69
CA LEU A 166 18.09 -11.17 11.65
C LEU A 166 18.20 -9.74 12.20
N PHE A 167 17.52 -9.44 13.30
CA PHE A 167 17.34 -8.07 13.78
C PHE A 167 18.04 -7.80 15.13
N GLY A 168 18.59 -8.82 15.78
CA GLY A 168 19.16 -8.72 17.12
C GLY A 168 18.11 -8.98 18.22
N GLU A 169 18.59 -9.29 19.43
CA GLU A 169 17.76 -9.72 20.56
C GLU A 169 16.73 -8.67 21.01
N GLU A 170 17.10 -7.39 21.01
CA GLU A 170 16.18 -6.34 21.48
C GLU A 170 15.11 -6.03 20.46
N ALA A 171 15.46 -5.80 19.19
CA ALA A 171 14.51 -5.47 18.15
C ALA A 171 13.55 -6.63 17.85
N SER A 172 14.02 -7.88 17.99
CA SER A 172 13.22 -9.08 17.74
C SER A 172 11.96 -9.16 18.61
N LYS A 173 11.98 -8.59 19.81
CA LYS A 173 10.85 -8.58 20.75
C LYS A 173 9.67 -7.69 20.30
N GLU A 174 9.96 -6.71 19.45
CA GLU A 174 8.95 -5.75 18.96
C GLU A 174 8.37 -6.16 17.59
N ILE A 175 8.96 -7.14 16.90
CA ILE A 175 8.59 -7.51 15.54
C ILE A 175 7.46 -8.52 15.55
N GLY A 176 6.29 -8.12 15.02
CA GLY A 176 5.11 -8.97 14.85
C GLY A 176 5.11 -9.76 13.54
N SER A 177 5.67 -9.19 12.46
CA SER A 177 5.82 -9.87 11.17
C SER A 177 7.05 -9.38 10.43
N ALA A 178 7.60 -10.23 9.56
CA ALA A 178 8.79 -9.89 8.76
C ALA A 178 8.68 -10.43 7.34
N ALA A 179 9.43 -9.82 6.43
CA ALA A 179 9.69 -10.34 5.10
C ALA A 179 11.21 -10.48 4.91
N VAL A 180 11.62 -11.61 4.37
CA VAL A 180 13.03 -11.99 4.22
C VAL A 180 13.28 -12.47 2.80
N VAL A 181 14.33 -11.99 2.19
CA VAL A 181 14.78 -12.41 0.87
C VAL A 181 16.27 -12.68 0.89
N ALA A 182 16.68 -13.80 0.33
CA ALA A 182 18.07 -14.09 0.07
C ALA A 182 18.57 -13.31 -1.15
N LEU A 183 19.75 -12.73 -1.05
CA LEU A 183 20.45 -12.18 -2.21
C LEU A 183 21.00 -13.34 -3.05
N ASP A 184 20.94 -13.22 -4.38
CA ASP A 184 21.41 -14.26 -5.29
C ASP A 184 22.86 -14.66 -5.02
N HIS A 185 23.21 -15.88 -5.41
CA HIS A 185 24.55 -16.46 -5.24
C HIS A 185 25.04 -16.52 -3.78
N GLN A 186 24.14 -16.61 -2.82
CA GLN A 186 24.49 -16.66 -1.39
C GLN A 186 25.34 -15.46 -0.94
N GLN A 187 25.02 -14.28 -1.44
CA GLN A 187 25.75 -13.06 -1.10
C GLN A 187 25.29 -12.43 0.20
N GLY A 188 24.09 -12.76 0.66
CA GLY A 188 23.53 -12.18 1.86
C GLY A 188 22.01 -12.33 1.96
N ILE A 189 21.45 -11.57 2.89
CA ILE A 189 20.01 -11.54 3.20
C ILE A 189 19.59 -10.10 3.42
N LEU A 190 18.45 -9.75 2.83
CA LEU A 190 17.71 -8.54 3.18
C LEU A 190 16.45 -8.93 3.95
N ALA A 191 16.28 -8.38 5.13
CA ALA A 191 15.10 -8.59 5.97
C ALA A 191 14.49 -7.26 6.38
N ILE A 192 13.16 -7.19 6.35
CA ILE A 192 12.37 -6.06 6.84
C ILE A 192 11.33 -6.55 7.84
N GLY A 193 11.05 -5.74 8.87
CA GLY A 193 10.15 -6.10 9.96
C GLY A 193 9.12 -5.01 10.24
N SER A 194 7.97 -5.43 10.76
CA SER A 194 6.89 -4.57 11.24
C SER A 194 6.41 -5.01 12.61
N ARG A 195 5.95 -4.05 13.43
CA ARG A 195 5.29 -4.37 14.70
C ARG A 195 3.93 -5.05 14.51
N ASP A 196 3.25 -4.75 13.40
CA ASP A 196 1.96 -5.35 13.07
C ASP A 196 2.11 -6.80 12.57
N PRO A 197 1.52 -7.81 13.25
CA PRO A 197 1.59 -9.21 12.82
C PRO A 197 0.91 -9.50 11.47
N GLN A 198 0.07 -8.59 10.98
CA GLN A 198 -0.66 -8.75 9.72
C GLN A 198 0.02 -8.07 8.54
N HIS A 199 1.00 -7.18 8.79
CA HIS A 199 1.59 -6.31 7.77
C HIS A 199 2.22 -7.10 6.61
N TYR A 200 3.03 -8.11 6.92
CA TYR A 200 3.71 -8.97 5.93
C TYR A 200 3.03 -10.33 5.74
N LYS A 201 1.69 -10.39 5.74
CA LYS A 201 0.96 -11.66 5.52
C LYS A 201 0.66 -11.98 4.05
N SER A 202 0.67 -10.97 3.18
CA SER A 202 0.28 -11.14 1.79
C SER A 202 1.47 -11.07 0.83
N SER A 203 1.33 -11.72 -0.32
CA SER A 203 2.33 -11.80 -1.38
C SER A 203 2.68 -10.45 -2.05
N LEU A 204 1.93 -9.38 -1.80
CA LEU A 204 2.19 -8.07 -2.42
C LEU A 204 3.53 -7.45 -1.99
N GLY A 205 3.95 -7.64 -0.73
CA GLY A 205 5.26 -7.18 -0.25
C GLY A 205 6.45 -7.99 -0.80
N THR A 206 6.19 -9.22 -1.28
CA THR A 206 7.25 -10.12 -1.74
C THR A 206 7.88 -9.69 -3.06
N LEU A 207 7.06 -9.18 -3.99
CA LEU A 207 7.55 -8.74 -5.30
C LEU A 207 8.50 -7.55 -5.19
N PHE A 208 8.14 -6.58 -4.35
CA PHE A 208 8.95 -5.40 -4.11
C PHE A 208 10.30 -5.76 -3.47
N LEU A 209 10.29 -6.52 -2.38
CA LEU A 209 11.51 -6.91 -1.69
C LEU A 209 12.40 -7.79 -2.57
N GLY A 210 11.79 -8.71 -3.35
CA GLY A 210 12.50 -9.52 -4.33
C GLY A 210 13.19 -8.69 -5.40
N TYR A 211 12.53 -7.64 -5.90
CA TYR A 211 13.11 -6.73 -6.89
C TYR A 211 14.30 -5.93 -6.31
N ILE A 212 14.18 -5.41 -5.09
CA ILE A 212 15.31 -4.74 -4.43
C ILE A 212 16.49 -5.71 -4.24
N ALA A 213 16.25 -6.94 -3.81
CA ALA A 213 17.28 -7.94 -3.65
C ALA A 213 18.00 -8.27 -4.97
N GLU A 214 17.25 -8.33 -6.08
CA GLU A 214 17.83 -8.54 -7.41
C GLU A 214 18.73 -7.37 -7.83
N VAL A 215 18.31 -6.13 -7.58
CA VAL A 215 19.10 -4.94 -7.88
C VAL A 215 20.38 -4.93 -7.03
N LEU A 216 20.26 -5.13 -5.70
CA LEU A 216 21.40 -5.19 -4.79
C LEU A 216 22.42 -6.27 -5.18
N THR A 217 21.95 -7.43 -5.65
CA THR A 217 22.82 -8.52 -6.10
C THR A 217 23.61 -8.15 -7.34
N ARG A 218 22.98 -7.44 -8.29
CA ARG A 218 23.64 -7.05 -9.55
C ARG A 218 24.66 -5.96 -9.33
N ASP A 219 24.33 -5.01 -8.50
CA ASP A 219 25.17 -3.85 -8.24
C ASP A 219 26.43 -4.23 -7.46
N ARG A 220 26.33 -5.10 -6.46
CA ARG A 220 27.49 -5.65 -5.74
C ARG A 220 28.51 -6.33 -6.65
N LYS A 221 28.09 -6.95 -7.77
CA LYS A 221 29.00 -7.56 -8.75
C LYS A 221 29.81 -6.53 -9.53
N SER A 222 29.32 -5.31 -9.61
CA SER A 222 30.00 -4.23 -10.35
C SER A 222 31.08 -3.54 -9.52
N VAL A 223 31.03 -3.70 -8.20
CA VAL A 223 31.92 -3.01 -7.23
C VAL A 223 33.00 -3.93 -6.62
N VAL A 224 32.87 -5.26 -6.84
CA VAL A 224 33.87 -6.27 -6.45
C VAL A 224 34.60 -6.76 -7.68
#